data_c6692d2abd43eecde50a398ad7ce3b6e
#
_entry.id   c6692d2abd43eecde50a398ad7ce3b6e
#
_cell.length_a   1.000
_cell.length_b   1.000
_cell.length_c   1.000
_cell.angle_alpha   90.00
_cell.angle_beta   90.00
_cell.angle_gamma   90.00
#
_symmetry.space_group_name_H-M   'P 1'
#
loop_
_entity.id
_entity.type
_entity.pdbx_description
1 polymer ?
#
loop_
_entity_poly.entity_id
_entity_poly.type
_entity_poly.pdbx_seq_one_letter_code
_entity_poly.pdbx_strand_id
1 'polypeptide(L)'
;MPPHLVQFLLGGQTCVVATVDEHRWPTTTLMTWVVARNPQTVTLAVDTRGKSLRNIRKNAHVAIEVLGDDLCYGLRGVAVIEKEEMQSPPFPCALVAVRIEDVRDHGAAGVKFVGPTYSYETGKEHRAGFEKVVFAELKGPPPTI
;
A
#
# COMPACT_ATOMS: atom_id res chain seq x y z
N MET A 1 -10.54 4.96 -7.84
CA MET A 1 -10.36 3.49 -7.98
C MET A 1 -11.73 2.83 -8.12
N PRO A 2 -11.88 1.82 -8.97
CA PRO A 2 -13.14 1.10 -9.07
C PRO A 2 -13.47 0.34 -7.77
N PRO A 3 -14.77 0.10 -7.47
CA PRO A 3 -15.17 -0.50 -6.20
C PRO A 3 -14.52 -1.85 -5.88
N HIS A 4 -14.36 -2.72 -6.88
CA HIS A 4 -13.75 -4.03 -6.65
C HIS A 4 -12.27 -3.93 -6.26
N LEU A 5 -11.55 -2.91 -6.74
CA LEU A 5 -10.16 -2.66 -6.35
C LEU A 5 -10.10 -2.13 -4.91
N VAL A 6 -10.99 -1.23 -4.54
CA VAL A 6 -11.08 -0.73 -3.17
C VAL A 6 -11.37 -1.87 -2.19
N GLN A 7 -12.29 -2.77 -2.56
CA GLN A 7 -12.61 -3.94 -1.74
C GLN A 7 -11.46 -4.93 -1.66
N PHE A 8 -10.67 -5.06 -2.72
CA PHE A 8 -9.50 -5.92 -2.73
C PHE A 8 -8.40 -5.40 -1.79
N LEU A 9 -8.19 -4.08 -1.76
CA LEU A 9 -7.13 -3.45 -0.95
C LEU A 9 -7.61 -3.13 0.48
N LEU A 10 -8.02 -4.15 1.21
CA LEU A 10 -8.42 -4.01 2.61
C LEU A 10 -7.33 -4.46 3.60
N GLY A 11 -6.16 -4.75 3.08
CA GLY A 11 -5.01 -5.23 3.84
C GLY A 11 -4.66 -6.68 3.48
N GLY A 12 -3.38 -7.02 3.61
CA GLY A 12 -2.92 -8.38 3.35
C GLY A 12 -2.66 -8.70 1.88
N GLN A 13 -2.71 -7.71 1.01
CA GLN A 13 -2.40 -7.90 -0.42
C GLN A 13 -0.98 -7.42 -0.70
N THR A 14 -0.33 -8.09 -1.66
CA THR A 14 1.02 -7.75 -2.07
C THR A 14 0.98 -6.66 -3.14
N CYS A 15 1.66 -5.55 -2.88
CA CYS A 15 1.78 -4.45 -3.83
C CYS A 15 3.24 -4.11 -4.07
N VAL A 16 3.54 -3.65 -5.27
CA VAL A 16 4.85 -3.05 -5.57
C VAL A 16 4.67 -1.54 -5.54
N VAL A 17 5.42 -0.89 -4.66
CA VAL A 17 5.37 0.57 -4.50
C VAL A 17 6.67 1.16 -5.07
N ALA A 18 6.53 2.06 -6.03
CA ALA A 18 7.64 2.75 -6.65
C ALA A 18 7.72 4.19 -6.13
N THR A 19 8.92 4.59 -5.76
CA THR A 19 9.27 5.94 -5.34
C THR A 19 10.46 6.42 -6.16
N VAL A 20 10.79 7.69 -6.08
CA VAL A 20 11.92 8.26 -6.84
C VAL A 20 13.00 8.73 -5.86
N ASP A 21 14.23 8.27 -6.06
CA ASP A 21 15.34 8.66 -5.19
C ASP A 21 15.91 10.03 -5.55
N GLU A 22 16.92 10.47 -4.79
CA GLU A 22 17.56 11.76 -4.97
C GLU A 22 18.29 11.93 -6.32
N HIS A 23 18.62 10.81 -6.96
CA HIS A 23 19.26 10.77 -8.28
C HIS A 23 18.26 10.58 -9.42
N ARG A 24 16.96 10.68 -9.12
CA ARG A 24 15.85 10.47 -10.06
C ARG A 24 15.71 9.03 -10.56
N TRP A 25 16.27 8.07 -9.83
CA TRP A 25 16.05 6.67 -10.12
C TRP A 25 14.72 6.21 -9.49
N PRO A 26 13.85 5.57 -10.27
CA PRO A 26 12.70 4.88 -9.68
C PRO A 26 13.20 3.67 -8.88
N THR A 27 12.71 3.54 -7.67
CA THR A 27 13.01 2.42 -6.79
C THR A 27 11.72 1.71 -6.42
N THR A 28 11.77 0.40 -6.30
CA THR A 28 10.58 -0.39 -5.97
C THR A 28 10.76 -1.10 -4.64
N THR A 29 9.67 -1.22 -3.92
CA THR A 29 9.60 -1.95 -2.66
C THR A 29 8.32 -2.78 -2.66
N LEU A 30 8.43 -4.04 -2.25
CA LEU A 30 7.27 -4.89 -2.02
C LEU A 30 6.65 -4.50 -0.69
N MET A 31 5.36 -4.19 -0.69
CA MET A 31 4.63 -3.81 0.53
C MET A 31 3.36 -4.63 0.66
N THR A 32 3.04 -5.03 1.88
CA THR A 32 1.81 -5.75 2.20
C THR A 32 0.91 -4.95 3.14
N TRP A 33 1.42 -3.88 3.73
CA TRP A 33 0.65 -2.99 4.60
C TRP A 33 0.11 -1.81 3.79
N VAL A 34 -0.83 -2.14 2.93
CA VAL A 34 -1.44 -1.24 1.96
C VAL A 34 -2.95 -1.38 2.06
N VAL A 35 -3.66 -0.27 2.26
CA VAL A 35 -5.12 -0.25 2.41
C VAL A 35 -5.72 0.86 1.55
N ALA A 36 -6.75 0.54 0.78
CA ALA A 36 -7.58 1.57 0.18
C ALA A 36 -8.53 2.11 1.25
N ARG A 37 -8.26 3.32 1.72
CA ARG A 37 -9.10 3.99 2.72
C ARG A 37 -10.46 4.38 2.13
N ASN A 38 -10.44 4.83 0.89
CA ASN A 38 -11.61 5.21 0.11
C ASN A 38 -11.24 5.16 -1.38
N PRO A 39 -12.16 5.43 -2.31
CA PRO A 39 -11.88 5.35 -3.75
C PRO A 39 -10.77 6.28 -4.26
N GLN A 40 -10.39 7.32 -3.51
CA GLN A 40 -9.39 8.30 -3.92
C GLN A 40 -8.06 8.17 -3.17
N THR A 41 -8.00 7.39 -2.09
CA THR A 41 -6.84 7.39 -1.20
C THR A 41 -6.40 5.98 -0.84
N VAL A 42 -5.13 5.70 -1.08
CA VAL A 42 -4.44 4.49 -0.59
C VAL A 42 -3.51 4.89 0.54
N THR A 43 -3.53 4.14 1.64
CA THR A 43 -2.63 4.37 2.77
C THR A 43 -1.62 3.25 2.91
N LEU A 44 -0.41 3.64 3.26
CA LEU A 44 0.75 2.76 3.40
C LEU A 44 1.34 2.90 4.79
N ALA A 45 1.71 1.79 5.42
CA ALA A 45 2.58 1.82 6.58
C ALA A 45 4.02 1.62 6.09
N VAL A 46 4.84 2.65 6.24
CA VAL A 46 6.20 2.70 5.67
C VAL A 46 7.22 2.73 6.78
N ASP A 47 8.16 1.77 6.76
CA ASP A 47 9.24 1.70 7.74
C ASP A 47 10.05 3.01 7.72
N THR A 48 10.16 3.67 8.87
CA THR A 48 10.84 4.96 8.97
C THR A 48 12.35 4.86 8.77
N ARG A 49 12.91 3.66 8.86
CA ARG A 49 14.34 3.40 8.67
C ARG A 49 14.69 3.14 7.20
N GLY A 50 13.68 2.94 6.36
CA GLY A 50 13.85 2.55 4.98
C GLY A 50 14.05 3.71 4.02
N LYS A 51 14.43 3.36 2.81
CA LYS A 51 14.70 4.32 1.73
C LYS A 51 13.40 4.93 1.18
N SER A 52 12.31 4.18 1.20
CA SER A 52 11.03 4.64 0.62
C SER A 52 10.53 5.92 1.28
N LEU A 53 10.58 6.01 2.62
CA LEU A 53 10.13 7.21 3.30
C LEU A 53 11.01 8.42 2.99
N ARG A 54 12.33 8.23 2.93
CA ARG A 54 13.26 9.29 2.53
C ARG A 54 12.97 9.80 1.12
N ASN A 55 12.68 8.89 0.21
CA ASN A 55 12.31 9.24 -1.16
C ASN A 55 11.02 10.06 -1.20
N ILE A 56 10.00 9.61 -0.47
CA ILE A 56 8.69 10.28 -0.41
C ILE A 56 8.82 11.70 0.15
N ARG A 57 9.68 11.91 1.15
CA ARG A 57 9.91 13.25 1.70
C ARG A 57 10.46 14.23 0.67
N LYS A 58 11.28 13.75 -0.24
CA LYS A 58 11.92 14.58 -1.28
C LYS A 58 11.09 14.66 -2.55
N ASN A 59 10.38 13.60 -2.89
CA ASN A 59 9.53 13.54 -4.07
C ASN A 59 8.27 12.75 -3.71
N ALA A 60 7.16 13.46 -3.68
CA ALA A 60 5.88 12.89 -3.25
C ALA A 60 5.19 12.03 -4.30
N HIS A 61 5.73 11.93 -5.50
CA HIS A 61 5.14 11.10 -6.56
C HIS A 61 5.38 9.61 -6.27
N VAL A 62 4.31 8.84 -6.27
CA VAL A 62 4.32 7.42 -5.95
C VAL A 62 3.51 6.67 -6.99
N ALA A 63 4.00 5.51 -7.40
CA ALA A 63 3.27 4.57 -8.21
C ALA A 63 3.09 3.26 -7.43
N ILE A 64 1.93 2.63 -7.59
CA ILE A 64 1.60 1.38 -6.92
C ILE A 64 1.08 0.41 -7.96
N GLU A 65 1.73 -0.75 -8.08
CA GLU A 65 1.20 -1.86 -8.86
C GLU A 65 0.52 -2.84 -7.94
N VAL A 66 -0.77 -3.06 -8.18
CA VAL A 66 -1.61 -3.97 -7.40
C VAL A 66 -1.83 -5.22 -8.23
N LEU A 67 -1.39 -6.34 -7.69
CA LEU A 67 -1.51 -7.65 -8.32
C LEU A 67 -2.34 -8.55 -7.43
N GLY A 68 -3.34 -9.19 -7.99
CA GLY A 68 -4.19 -10.08 -7.24
C GLY A 68 -4.85 -11.12 -8.12
N ASP A 69 -5.74 -11.89 -7.53
CA ASP A 69 -6.49 -12.89 -8.26
C ASP A 69 -7.42 -12.20 -9.26
N ASP A 70 -7.11 -12.42 -10.54
CA ASP A 70 -7.82 -11.83 -11.68
C ASP A 70 -7.86 -10.29 -11.65
N LEU A 71 -6.79 -9.67 -11.13
CA LEU A 71 -6.73 -8.23 -10.94
C LEU A 71 -5.29 -7.73 -11.10
N CYS A 72 -5.13 -6.71 -11.94
CA CYS A 72 -3.84 -6.06 -12.15
C CYS A 72 -4.08 -4.58 -12.45
N TYR A 73 -3.67 -3.68 -11.54
CA TYR A 73 -3.87 -2.24 -11.68
C TYR A 73 -2.62 -1.46 -11.36
N GLY A 74 -2.34 -0.45 -12.20
CA GLY A 74 -1.35 0.56 -11.92
C GLY A 74 -2.01 1.82 -11.39
N LEU A 75 -1.54 2.30 -10.25
CA LEU A 75 -2.02 3.52 -9.62
C LEU A 75 -0.88 4.52 -9.56
N ARG A 76 -1.17 5.80 -9.74
CA ARG A 76 -0.21 6.88 -9.52
C ARG A 76 -0.86 7.96 -8.68
N GLY A 77 -0.08 8.57 -7.81
CA GLY A 77 -0.60 9.63 -6.96
C GLY A 77 0.46 10.40 -6.23
N VAL A 78 0.00 11.28 -5.36
CA VAL A 78 0.84 12.17 -4.55
C VAL A 78 0.71 11.77 -3.09
N ALA A 79 1.84 11.55 -2.46
CA ALA A 79 1.93 11.09 -1.08
C ALA A 79 1.95 12.25 -0.08
N VAL A 80 1.29 12.06 1.05
CA VAL A 80 1.36 12.94 2.22
C VAL A 80 1.63 12.08 3.44
N ILE A 81 2.58 12.48 4.28
CA ILE A 81 2.83 11.80 5.54
C ILE A 81 1.81 12.33 6.56
N GLU A 82 0.84 11.49 6.91
CA GLU A 82 -0.21 11.87 7.88
C GLU A 82 0.21 11.65 9.31
N LYS A 83 1.01 10.59 9.57
CA LYS A 83 1.57 10.30 10.89
C LYS A 83 3.04 9.98 10.73
N GLU A 84 3.88 10.70 11.44
CA GLU A 84 5.32 10.40 11.47
C GLU A 84 5.58 9.06 12.15
N GLU A 85 4.74 8.68 13.11
CA GLU A 85 4.84 7.43 13.82
C GLU A 85 3.45 6.85 14.08
N MET A 86 3.21 5.66 13.54
CA MET A 86 2.00 4.89 13.79
C MET A 86 2.11 4.19 15.15
N GLN A 87 0.95 3.91 15.77
CA GLN A 87 0.90 3.29 17.10
C GLN A 87 0.90 1.75 17.04
N SER A 88 0.31 1.17 16.00
CA SER A 88 0.05 -0.26 15.92
C SER A 88 1.21 -1.13 15.42
N PRO A 89 2.13 -0.67 14.53
CA PRO A 89 3.21 -1.53 14.08
C PRO A 89 4.20 -1.88 15.20
N PRO A 90 4.79 -3.09 15.15
CA PRO A 90 5.78 -3.50 16.15
C PRO A 90 7.17 -2.86 15.96
N PHE A 91 7.35 -2.07 14.91
CA PHE A 91 8.56 -1.29 14.62
C PHE A 91 8.15 0.07 14.04
N PRO A 92 9.04 1.06 14.03
CA PRO A 92 8.68 2.42 13.62
C PRO A 92 8.19 2.48 12.18
N CYS A 93 6.95 2.89 11.99
CA CYS A 93 6.34 3.12 10.68
C CYS A 93 5.65 4.47 10.64
N ALA A 94 5.75 5.14 9.51
CA ALA A 94 4.95 6.31 9.19
C ALA A 94 3.68 5.90 8.44
N LEU A 95 2.59 6.61 8.65
CA LEU A 95 1.39 6.46 7.86
C LEU A 95 1.46 7.46 6.70
N VAL A 96 1.52 6.93 5.50
CA VAL A 96 1.57 7.71 4.26
C VAL A 96 0.25 7.54 3.54
N ALA A 97 -0.41 8.64 3.21
CA ALA A 97 -1.61 8.64 2.38
C ALA A 97 -1.24 9.07 0.96
N VAL A 98 -1.63 8.26 -0.01
CA VAL A 98 -1.41 8.54 -1.43
C VAL A 98 -2.75 8.92 -2.05
N ARG A 99 -2.89 10.18 -2.45
CA ARG A 99 -4.04 10.64 -3.21
C ARG A 99 -3.88 10.17 -4.65
N ILE A 100 -4.77 9.30 -5.08
CA ILE A 100 -4.70 8.66 -6.39
C ILE A 100 -5.18 9.64 -7.48
N GLU A 101 -4.35 9.84 -8.48
CA GLU A 101 -4.62 10.74 -9.60
C GLU A 101 -4.84 9.99 -10.92
N ASP A 102 -4.29 8.78 -11.04
CA ASP A 102 -4.43 7.98 -12.26
C ASP A 102 -4.59 6.51 -11.90
N VAL A 103 -5.51 5.85 -12.58
CA VAL A 103 -5.81 4.41 -12.39
C VAL A 103 -5.83 3.76 -13.77
N ARG A 104 -5.01 2.72 -13.94
CA ARG A 104 -4.95 1.98 -15.19
C ARG A 104 -5.13 0.50 -14.96
N ASP A 105 -6.02 -0.10 -15.73
CA ASP A 105 -6.16 -1.55 -15.78
C ASP A 105 -5.00 -2.11 -16.60
N HIS A 106 -4.15 -2.92 -15.97
CA HIS A 106 -3.01 -3.57 -16.63
C HIS A 106 -3.31 -5.03 -16.99
N GLY A 107 -4.58 -5.44 -16.87
CA GLY A 107 -5.01 -6.76 -17.30
C GLY A 107 -4.78 -6.99 -18.78
N ALA A 108 -4.53 -8.24 -19.15
CA ALA A 108 -4.35 -8.65 -20.55
C ALA A 108 -5.50 -9.54 -20.98
N ALA A 109 -6.03 -9.31 -22.18
CA ALA A 109 -7.13 -10.12 -22.72
C ALA A 109 -6.72 -11.59 -22.83
N GLY A 110 -7.58 -12.48 -22.33
CA GLY A 110 -7.33 -13.93 -22.37
C GLY A 110 -6.34 -14.44 -21.33
N VAL A 111 -5.85 -13.56 -20.44
CA VAL A 111 -4.93 -13.94 -19.36
C VAL A 111 -5.61 -13.73 -18.02
N LYS A 112 -5.58 -14.76 -17.20
CA LYS A 112 -6.06 -14.68 -15.82
C LYS A 112 -4.87 -14.58 -14.87
N PHE A 113 -4.78 -13.49 -14.12
CA PHE A 113 -3.78 -13.34 -13.09
C PHE A 113 -4.22 -14.13 -11.86
N VAL A 114 -3.35 -14.99 -11.36
CA VAL A 114 -3.59 -15.75 -10.12
C VAL A 114 -2.89 -15.10 -8.92
N GLY A 115 -2.20 -14.01 -9.18
CA GLY A 115 -1.64 -13.06 -8.22
C GLY A 115 -0.66 -13.62 -7.21
N PRO A 116 0.24 -12.76 -6.70
CA PRO A 116 1.06 -13.13 -5.56
C PRO A 116 0.23 -13.10 -4.28
N THR A 117 0.44 -14.07 -3.42
CA THR A 117 -0.11 -14.10 -2.07
C THR A 117 1.02 -14.35 -1.08
N TYR A 118 0.75 -14.12 0.19
CA TYR A 118 1.69 -14.48 1.23
C TYR A 118 0.99 -15.22 2.37
N SER A 119 1.77 -16.00 3.10
CA SER A 119 1.34 -16.66 4.31
C SER A 119 2.41 -16.45 5.38
N TYR A 120 2.15 -16.92 6.58
CA TYR A 120 3.10 -16.78 7.68
C TYR A 120 3.93 -18.05 7.81
N GLU A 121 5.22 -17.89 8.11
CA GLU A 121 6.09 -19.01 8.45
C GLU A 121 5.55 -19.73 9.67
N THR A 122 5.81 -21.03 9.77
CA THR A 122 5.44 -21.84 10.92
C THR A 122 6.00 -21.21 12.21
N GLY A 123 5.13 -21.02 13.20
CA GLY A 123 5.47 -20.35 14.45
C GLY A 123 5.36 -18.83 14.43
N LYS A 124 4.99 -18.26 13.30
CA LYS A 124 4.82 -16.79 13.12
C LYS A 124 3.39 -16.39 12.81
N GLU A 125 2.42 -17.29 13.01
CA GLU A 125 1.00 -17.06 12.70
C GLU A 125 0.38 -15.94 13.53
N HIS A 126 0.97 -15.61 14.68
CA HIS A 126 0.56 -14.48 15.51
C HIS A 126 0.65 -13.12 14.78
N ARG A 127 1.43 -13.06 13.70
CA ARG A 127 1.52 -11.84 12.88
C ARG A 127 0.17 -11.42 12.31
N ALA A 128 -0.73 -12.37 12.03
CA ALA A 128 -2.07 -12.06 11.56
C ALA A 128 -2.85 -11.19 12.55
N GLY A 129 -2.61 -11.37 13.83
CA GLY A 129 -3.27 -10.61 14.90
C GLY A 129 -2.85 -9.15 14.90
N PHE A 130 -1.55 -8.86 14.89
CA PHE A 130 -1.11 -7.47 14.87
C PHE A 130 -1.32 -6.79 13.51
N GLU A 131 -1.28 -7.54 12.42
CA GLU A 131 -1.57 -6.98 11.09
C GLU A 131 -3.00 -6.45 11.01
N LYS A 132 -3.96 -7.10 11.66
CA LYS A 132 -5.34 -6.57 11.73
C LYS A 132 -5.40 -5.18 12.33
N VAL A 133 -4.62 -4.92 13.37
CA VAL A 133 -4.57 -3.61 14.02
C VAL A 133 -3.89 -2.57 13.10
N VAL A 134 -2.82 -2.97 12.40
CA VAL A 134 -2.16 -2.11 11.42
C VAL A 134 -3.15 -1.72 10.31
N PHE A 135 -3.87 -2.68 9.76
CA PHE A 135 -4.84 -2.41 8.69
C PHE A 135 -5.98 -1.52 9.18
N ALA A 136 -6.42 -1.69 10.42
CA ALA A 136 -7.43 -0.82 11.02
C ALA A 136 -6.94 0.63 11.15
N GLU A 137 -5.70 0.83 11.58
CA GLU A 137 -5.10 2.16 11.67
C GLU A 137 -4.97 2.81 10.28
N LEU A 138 -4.55 2.04 9.27
CA LEU A 138 -4.45 2.51 7.88
C LEU A 138 -5.82 2.89 7.31
N LYS A 139 -6.86 2.14 7.65
CA LYS A 139 -8.23 2.42 7.22
C LYS A 139 -8.73 3.75 7.80
N GLY A 140 -8.29 4.07 9.00
CA GLY A 140 -8.76 5.22 9.74
C GLY A 140 -10.12 4.99 10.40
N PRO A 141 -10.62 5.98 11.14
CA PRO A 141 -11.92 5.87 11.81
C PRO A 141 -13.04 5.79 10.78
N PRO A 142 -14.19 5.17 11.15
CA PRO A 142 -15.36 5.16 10.26
C PRO A 142 -15.82 6.59 9.98
N PRO A 143 -16.46 6.84 8.80
CA PRO A 143 -16.98 8.16 8.48
C PRO A 143 -17.91 8.64 9.57
N THR A 144 -17.75 9.90 9.99
CA THR A 144 -18.67 10.56 10.91
C THR A 144 -19.95 10.88 10.15
N ILE A 145 -21.09 10.46 10.71
CA ILE A 145 -22.41 10.75 10.14
C ILE A 145 -22.88 12.13 10.63
#